data_e9bb2023ca36c421260707a6ccfee5b7
#
_entry.id   e9bb2023ca36c421260707a6ccfee5b7
#
_cell.length_a   1.000
_cell.length_b   1.000
_cell.length_c   1.000
_cell.angle_alpha   90.00
_cell.angle_beta   90.00
_cell.angle_gamma   90.00
#
_symmetry.space_group_name_H-M   'P 1'
#
loop_
_entity.id
_entity.type
_entity.pdbx_description
1 polymer ?
#
loop_
_entity_poly.entity_id
_entity_poly.type
_entity_poly.pdbx_seq_one_letter_code
_entity_poly.pdbx_strand_id
1 'polypeptide(L)'
;MDATQDSAAQPEARIIEGRLAWHEALRELLLDPGAQVCMYSDDYAEWPLDESVLVKGLARWALPRRRPCMRMLARDYSKLLAGNSRFVRWREAFSHVIQCRELSSGIEPPPEGLWLGERALVALPAQRERRALLQAGRDCQGSLQMFEQAWDLAEPGFAPRALGL
;
A
#
# COMPACT_ATOMS: atom_id res chain seq x y z
N MET A 1 -24.30 -1.24 41.43
CA MET A 1 -23.81 -0.29 40.41
C MET A 1 -22.70 -0.96 39.62
N ASP A 2 -23.10 -1.67 38.61
CA ASP A 2 -22.13 -2.37 37.74
C ASP A 2 -21.72 -1.41 36.64
N ALA A 3 -20.51 -0.87 36.80
CA ALA A 3 -19.84 -0.21 35.69
C ALA A 3 -19.32 -1.29 34.75
N THR A 4 -20.11 -1.67 33.79
CA THR A 4 -19.64 -2.47 32.66
C THR A 4 -18.64 -1.59 31.91
N GLN A 5 -17.35 -1.74 32.23
CA GLN A 5 -16.29 -1.26 31.36
C GLN A 5 -16.37 -2.11 30.09
N ASP A 6 -16.99 -1.56 29.08
CA ASP A 6 -16.86 -2.03 27.72
C ASP A 6 -15.40 -1.72 27.31
N SER A 7 -14.53 -2.66 27.64
CA SER A 7 -13.17 -2.69 27.12
C SER A 7 -13.27 -3.07 25.66
N ALA A 8 -13.49 -2.06 24.83
CA ALA A 8 -13.24 -2.22 23.40
C ALA A 8 -11.82 -2.71 23.25
N ALA A 9 -11.66 -4.00 22.99
CA ALA A 9 -10.40 -4.63 22.72
C ALA A 9 -9.73 -3.86 21.59
N GLN A 10 -8.67 -3.11 21.88
CA GLN A 10 -7.84 -2.51 20.87
C GLN A 10 -7.30 -3.66 20.03
N PRO A 11 -7.39 -3.58 18.68
CA PRO A 11 -6.85 -4.64 17.86
C PRO A 11 -5.35 -4.75 18.15
N GLU A 12 -4.97 -5.88 18.75
CA GLU A 12 -3.58 -6.16 19.06
C GLU A 12 -2.78 -6.28 17.76
N ALA A 13 -1.54 -5.78 17.76
CA ALA A 13 -0.61 -5.98 16.67
C ALA A 13 -0.42 -7.48 16.43
N ARG A 14 -0.60 -7.93 15.18
CA ARG A 14 -0.51 -9.33 14.80
C ARG A 14 0.66 -9.54 13.85
N ILE A 15 1.45 -10.59 14.09
CA ILE A 15 2.53 -11.00 13.20
C ILE A 15 1.95 -11.86 12.09
N ILE A 16 2.27 -11.49 10.86
CA ILE A 16 1.98 -12.25 9.65
C ILE A 16 3.26 -12.95 9.23
N GLU A 17 3.20 -14.25 8.99
CA GLU A 17 4.36 -15.06 8.61
C GLU A 17 4.14 -15.76 7.28
N GLY A 18 5.12 -15.66 6.41
CA GLY A 18 5.14 -16.31 5.11
C GLY A 18 4.56 -15.48 3.98
N ARG A 19 4.95 -15.85 2.77
CA ARG A 19 4.57 -15.15 1.53
C ARG A 19 3.07 -15.21 1.25
N LEU A 20 2.46 -16.38 1.48
CA LEU A 20 1.02 -16.55 1.23
C LEU A 20 0.19 -15.68 2.18
N ALA A 21 0.53 -15.67 3.47
CA ALA A 21 -0.15 -14.84 4.45
C ALA A 21 0.04 -13.34 4.16
N TRP A 22 1.20 -12.94 3.66
CA TRP A 22 1.48 -11.59 3.17
C TRP A 22 0.54 -11.20 2.02
N HIS A 23 0.41 -12.05 1.00
CA HIS A 23 -0.50 -11.82 -0.13
C HIS A 23 -1.95 -11.72 0.32
N GLU A 24 -2.39 -12.62 1.21
CA GLU A 24 -3.75 -12.61 1.74
C GLU A 24 -4.06 -11.33 2.53
N ALA A 25 -3.14 -10.91 3.38
CA ALA A 25 -3.29 -9.69 4.16
C ALA A 25 -3.36 -8.44 3.27
N LEU A 26 -2.48 -8.33 2.27
CA LEU A 26 -2.52 -7.24 1.29
C LEU A 26 -3.84 -7.22 0.53
N ARG A 27 -4.30 -8.36 0.06
CA ARG A 27 -5.56 -8.47 -0.68
C ARG A 27 -6.75 -8.04 0.17
N GLU A 28 -6.84 -8.55 1.38
CA GLU A 28 -7.91 -8.22 2.31
C GLU A 28 -7.96 -6.72 2.62
N LEU A 29 -6.81 -6.11 2.91
CA LEU A 29 -6.72 -4.69 3.19
C LEU A 29 -7.05 -3.82 1.96
N LEU A 30 -6.55 -4.17 0.79
CA LEU A 30 -6.77 -3.42 -0.44
C LEU A 30 -8.20 -3.58 -0.99
N LEU A 31 -8.95 -4.59 -0.56
CA LEU A 31 -10.37 -4.74 -0.90
C LEU A 31 -11.28 -3.84 -0.06
N ASP A 32 -10.79 -3.31 1.06
CA ASP A 32 -11.48 -2.34 1.90
C ASP A 32 -10.49 -1.26 2.39
N PRO A 33 -9.98 -0.41 1.48
CA PRO A 33 -8.84 0.44 1.80
C PRO A 33 -9.17 1.70 2.60
N GLY A 34 -10.43 2.10 2.69
CA GLY A 34 -10.81 3.33 3.38
C GLY A 34 -10.56 4.58 2.53
N ALA A 35 -10.35 5.73 3.21
CA ALA A 35 -10.31 7.04 2.56
C ALA A 35 -8.93 7.40 1.98
N GLN A 36 -7.85 6.97 2.62
CA GLN A 36 -6.48 7.30 2.23
C GLN A 36 -5.61 6.05 2.21
N VAL A 37 -4.82 5.90 1.17
CA VAL A 37 -3.93 4.76 0.98
C VAL A 37 -2.52 5.25 0.70
N CYS A 38 -1.55 4.72 1.44
CA CYS A 38 -0.13 4.89 1.14
C CYS A 38 0.49 3.51 1.01
N MET A 39 1.36 3.31 0.04
CA MET A 39 2.05 2.04 -0.14
C MET A 39 3.47 2.22 -0.64
N TYR A 40 4.34 1.37 -0.14
CA TYR A 40 5.73 1.29 -0.58
C TYR A 40 6.17 -0.16 -0.75
N SER A 41 6.82 -0.42 -1.85
CA SER A 41 7.65 -1.59 -2.10
C SER A 41 8.80 -1.19 -3.02
N ASP A 42 9.92 -1.87 -2.95
CA ASP A 42 11.03 -1.62 -3.88
C ASP A 42 10.60 -1.80 -5.34
N ASP A 43 9.83 -2.84 -5.63
CA ASP A 43 9.45 -3.19 -7.00
C ASP A 43 8.05 -3.80 -7.16
N TYR A 44 7.30 -4.00 -6.06
CA TYR A 44 5.98 -4.64 -6.02
C TYR A 44 5.93 -6.08 -6.55
N ALA A 45 7.07 -6.77 -6.65
CA ALA A 45 7.13 -8.12 -7.18
C ALA A 45 6.31 -9.14 -6.38
N GLU A 46 6.18 -8.94 -5.08
CA GLU A 46 5.45 -9.83 -4.17
C GLU A 46 4.10 -9.25 -3.70
N TRP A 47 3.52 -8.36 -4.48
CA TRP A 47 2.19 -7.80 -4.22
C TRP A 47 1.17 -8.36 -5.20
N PRO A 48 -0.06 -8.68 -4.75
CA PRO A 48 -1.09 -9.29 -5.60
C PRO A 48 -1.84 -8.25 -6.46
N LEU A 49 -1.14 -7.28 -7.04
CA LEU A 49 -1.77 -6.12 -7.69
C LEU A 49 -2.46 -6.46 -9.01
N ASP A 50 -2.07 -7.57 -9.67
CA ASP A 50 -2.67 -7.96 -10.96
C ASP A 50 -3.85 -8.93 -10.83
N GLU A 51 -4.25 -9.27 -9.61
CA GLU A 51 -5.42 -10.12 -9.40
C GLU A 51 -6.70 -9.43 -9.85
N SER A 52 -7.49 -10.12 -10.67
CA SER A 52 -8.74 -9.57 -11.24
C SER A 52 -9.72 -9.09 -10.16
N VAL A 53 -9.87 -9.85 -9.08
CA VAL A 53 -10.73 -9.48 -7.96
C VAL A 53 -10.27 -8.17 -7.31
N LEU A 54 -8.97 -8.04 -7.10
CA LEU A 54 -8.39 -6.83 -6.49
C LEU A 54 -8.55 -5.61 -7.39
N VAL A 55 -8.23 -5.74 -8.67
CA VAL A 55 -8.34 -4.62 -9.62
C VAL A 55 -9.79 -4.17 -9.77
N LYS A 56 -10.75 -5.09 -9.81
CA LYS A 56 -12.18 -4.75 -9.81
C LYS A 56 -12.62 -4.04 -8.53
N GLY A 57 -12.11 -4.49 -7.38
CA GLY A 57 -12.37 -3.84 -6.09
C GLY A 57 -11.80 -2.42 -6.04
N LEU A 58 -10.59 -2.23 -6.51
CA LEU A 58 -9.96 -0.90 -6.60
C LEU A 58 -10.71 0.03 -7.58
N ALA A 59 -11.23 -0.50 -8.67
CA ALA A 59 -12.04 0.28 -9.61
C ALA A 59 -13.33 0.79 -8.94
N ARG A 60 -14.04 -0.07 -8.22
CA ARG A 60 -15.23 0.33 -7.45
C ARG A 60 -14.91 1.36 -6.38
N TRP A 61 -13.80 1.16 -5.68
CA TRP A 61 -13.32 2.11 -4.65
C TRP A 61 -12.98 3.46 -5.26
N ALA A 62 -12.32 3.49 -6.41
CA ALA A 62 -11.85 4.71 -7.07
C ALA A 62 -12.96 5.50 -7.77
N LEU A 63 -14.00 4.83 -8.26
CA LEU A 63 -15.03 5.42 -9.12
C LEU A 63 -15.69 6.68 -8.55
N PRO A 64 -16.11 6.76 -7.26
CA PRO A 64 -16.72 7.96 -6.70
C PRO A 64 -15.71 9.04 -6.32
N ARG A 65 -14.41 8.77 -6.36
CA ARG A 65 -13.37 9.67 -5.88
C ARG A 65 -12.98 10.69 -6.94
N ARG A 66 -12.80 11.94 -6.50
CA ARG A 66 -12.51 13.09 -7.38
C ARG A 66 -11.13 13.67 -7.14
N ARG A 67 -10.43 13.23 -6.09
CA ARG A 67 -9.13 13.78 -5.66
C ARG A 67 -8.14 12.66 -5.43
N PRO A 68 -6.82 12.96 -5.48
CA PRO A 68 -5.80 11.98 -5.12
C PRO A 68 -6.00 11.50 -3.68
N CYS A 69 -6.15 10.19 -3.52
CA CYS A 69 -6.30 9.56 -2.22
C CYS A 69 -5.47 8.28 -2.07
N MET A 70 -4.69 7.95 -3.07
CA MET A 70 -3.70 6.87 -3.03
C MET A 70 -2.34 7.40 -3.44
N ARG A 71 -1.33 7.12 -2.62
CA ARG A 71 0.07 7.43 -2.90
C ARG A 71 0.89 6.15 -2.98
N MET A 72 1.51 5.92 -4.10
CA MET A 72 2.32 4.75 -4.40
C MET A 72 3.78 5.16 -4.57
N LEU A 73 4.67 4.52 -3.83
CA LEU A 73 6.10 4.77 -3.86
C LEU A 73 6.85 3.48 -4.17
N ALA A 74 7.85 3.57 -5.04
CA ALA A 74 8.74 2.45 -5.38
C ALA A 74 10.14 2.96 -5.68
N ARG A 75 11.12 2.06 -5.69
CA ARG A 75 12.43 2.35 -6.26
C ARG A 75 12.47 2.12 -7.77
N ASP A 76 11.73 1.10 -8.24
CA ASP A 76 11.70 0.71 -9.65
C ASP A 76 10.35 0.11 -10.00
N TYR A 77 9.68 0.68 -10.98
CA TYR A 77 8.38 0.23 -11.47
C TYR A 77 8.47 -0.76 -12.65
N SER A 78 9.66 -1.11 -13.12
CA SER A 78 9.81 -1.89 -14.36
C SER A 78 9.18 -3.28 -14.28
N LYS A 79 9.31 -3.98 -13.15
CA LYS A 79 8.67 -5.29 -12.94
C LYS A 79 7.14 -5.19 -12.89
N LEU A 80 6.63 -4.16 -12.24
CA LEU A 80 5.20 -3.91 -12.18
C LEU A 80 4.63 -3.63 -13.57
N LEU A 81 5.28 -2.77 -14.35
CA LEU A 81 4.88 -2.44 -15.71
C LEU A 81 4.90 -3.67 -16.64
N ALA A 82 5.89 -4.56 -16.46
CA ALA A 82 6.04 -5.75 -17.29
C ALA A 82 5.05 -6.86 -16.92
N GLY A 83 4.72 -7.02 -15.64
CA GLY A 83 3.99 -8.18 -15.13
C GLY A 83 2.56 -7.93 -14.65
N ASN A 84 2.11 -6.69 -14.53
CA ASN A 84 0.82 -6.35 -13.91
C ASN A 84 -0.04 -5.49 -14.82
N SER A 85 -0.37 -6.01 -16.01
CA SER A 85 -1.08 -5.26 -17.04
C SER A 85 -2.46 -4.76 -16.61
N ARG A 86 -3.19 -5.51 -15.78
CA ARG A 86 -4.51 -5.09 -15.27
C ARG A 86 -4.39 -3.91 -14.33
N PHE A 87 -3.40 -3.96 -13.43
CA PHE A 87 -3.14 -2.85 -12.52
C PHE A 87 -2.67 -1.60 -13.26
N VAL A 88 -1.80 -1.76 -14.25
CA VAL A 88 -1.33 -0.64 -15.10
C VAL A 88 -2.49 0.06 -15.81
N ARG A 89 -3.45 -0.70 -16.36
CA ARG A 89 -4.65 -0.14 -16.97
C ARG A 89 -5.52 0.60 -15.95
N TRP A 90 -5.68 0.04 -14.76
CA TRP A 90 -6.38 0.69 -13.66
C TRP A 90 -5.70 2.01 -13.29
N ARG A 91 -4.37 2.02 -13.17
CA ARG A 91 -3.58 3.22 -12.91
C ARG A 91 -3.82 4.32 -13.95
N GLU A 92 -3.86 3.94 -15.22
CA GLU A 92 -4.14 4.86 -16.33
C GLU A 92 -5.57 5.42 -16.27
N ALA A 93 -6.55 4.55 -16.04
CA ALA A 93 -7.96 4.93 -15.99
C ALA A 93 -8.29 5.83 -14.78
N PHE A 94 -7.61 5.65 -13.65
CA PHE A 94 -7.85 6.38 -12.41
C PHE A 94 -6.67 7.27 -12.00
N SER A 95 -5.99 7.86 -12.97
CA SER A 95 -4.81 8.72 -12.75
C SER A 95 -5.08 9.92 -11.84
N HIS A 96 -6.32 10.35 -11.72
CA HIS A 96 -6.74 11.41 -10.82
C HIS A 96 -6.87 10.97 -9.35
N VAL A 97 -6.91 9.66 -9.09
CA VAL A 97 -7.05 9.08 -7.74
C VAL A 97 -5.71 8.68 -7.15
N ILE A 98 -4.77 8.24 -7.98
CA ILE A 98 -3.46 7.73 -7.54
C ILE A 98 -2.32 8.62 -8.02
N GLN A 99 -1.41 8.93 -7.10
CA GLN A 99 -0.12 9.55 -7.38
C GLN A 99 0.98 8.53 -7.18
N CYS A 100 1.92 8.48 -8.12
CA CYS A 100 3.07 7.57 -8.06
C CYS A 100 4.36 8.38 -8.06
N ARG A 101 5.28 8.01 -7.17
CA ARG A 101 6.62 8.58 -7.09
C ARG A 101 7.67 7.49 -7.06
N GLU A 102 8.87 7.85 -7.46
CA GLU A 102 10.03 6.97 -7.49
C GLU A 102 11.11 7.50 -6.57
N LEU A 103 11.67 6.60 -5.76
CA LEU A 103 12.69 6.92 -4.77
C LEU A 103 14.07 6.66 -5.36
N SER A 104 14.90 7.70 -5.40
CA SER A 104 16.26 7.57 -5.92
C SER A 104 17.16 6.77 -4.97
N SER A 105 18.22 6.19 -5.52
CA SER A 105 19.09 5.22 -4.82
C SER A 105 19.78 5.76 -3.57
N GLY A 106 19.98 7.08 -3.47
CA GLY A 106 20.63 7.71 -2.33
C GLY A 106 19.72 8.01 -1.15
N ILE A 107 18.42 7.75 -1.26
CA ILE A 107 17.44 8.07 -0.23
C ILE A 107 17.09 6.79 0.56
N GLU A 108 17.11 6.90 1.89
CA GLU A 108 16.71 5.83 2.79
C GLU A 108 15.22 5.48 2.57
N PRO A 109 14.89 4.21 2.27
CA PRO A 109 13.51 3.83 2.06
C PRO A 109 12.77 3.67 3.40
N PRO A 110 11.44 3.87 3.40
CA PRO A 110 10.62 3.38 4.50
C PRO A 110 10.57 1.85 4.47
N PRO A 111 10.09 1.19 5.52
CA PRO A 111 9.80 -0.24 5.43
C PRO A 111 8.75 -0.49 4.35
N GLU A 112 8.86 -1.62 3.66
CA GLU A 112 7.80 -2.06 2.74
C GLU A 112 6.48 -2.18 3.50
N GLY A 113 5.42 -1.59 2.98
CA GLY A 113 4.17 -1.56 3.73
C GLY A 113 3.01 -0.93 3.00
N LEU A 114 1.86 -1.09 3.64
CA LEU A 114 0.58 -0.54 3.24
C LEU A 114 -0.05 0.16 4.45
N TRP A 115 -0.40 1.43 4.31
CA TRP A 115 -0.99 2.26 5.36
C TRP A 115 -2.37 2.75 4.93
N LEU A 116 -3.37 2.44 5.74
CA LEU A 116 -4.79 2.71 5.47
C LEU A 116 -5.43 3.49 6.63
N GLY A 117 -5.02 4.74 6.83
CA GLY A 117 -5.47 5.51 7.98
C GLY A 117 -4.94 4.94 9.29
N GLU A 118 -5.81 4.33 10.09
CA GLU A 118 -5.46 3.74 11.39
C GLU A 118 -5.03 2.26 11.32
N ARG A 119 -4.86 1.71 10.13
CA ARG A 119 -4.40 0.33 9.91
C ARG A 119 -3.13 0.35 9.06
N ALA A 120 -2.22 -0.54 9.34
CA ALA A 120 -1.03 -0.72 8.53
C ALA A 120 -0.56 -2.17 8.53
N LEU A 121 -0.02 -2.59 7.40
CA LEU A 121 0.74 -3.83 7.25
C LEU A 121 2.17 -3.43 6.88
N VAL A 122 3.13 -3.73 7.75
CA VAL A 122 4.52 -3.29 7.62
C VAL A 122 5.44 -4.49 7.64
N ALA A 123 6.24 -4.65 6.61
CA ALA A 123 7.22 -5.73 6.53
C ALA A 123 8.30 -5.58 7.59
N LEU A 124 8.66 -6.67 8.22
CA LEU A 124 9.80 -6.77 9.12
C LEU A 124 11.05 -7.19 8.32
N PRO A 125 12.25 -6.88 8.82
CA PRO A 125 13.48 -7.36 8.19
C PRO A 125 13.44 -8.88 8.09
N ALA A 126 13.55 -9.40 6.86
CA ALA A 126 13.49 -10.82 6.60
C ALA A 126 14.84 -11.48 6.88
N GLN A 127 14.86 -12.58 7.64
CA GLN A 127 16.04 -13.44 7.80
C GLN A 127 15.97 -14.64 6.85
N ARG A 128 14.88 -15.37 6.81
CA ARG A 128 14.65 -16.52 5.93
C ARG A 128 13.26 -16.52 5.30
N GLU A 129 12.26 -16.11 6.04
CA GLU A 129 10.88 -16.03 5.59
C GLU A 129 10.35 -14.61 5.74
N ARG A 130 9.42 -14.24 4.87
CA ARG A 130 8.74 -12.96 4.97
C ARG A 130 7.93 -12.87 6.25
N ARG A 131 8.12 -11.79 6.99
CA ARG A 131 7.35 -11.46 8.18
C ARG A 131 6.85 -10.03 8.08
N ALA A 132 5.68 -9.77 8.65
CA ALA A 132 5.09 -8.45 8.68
C ALA A 132 4.31 -8.23 9.98
N LEU A 133 4.13 -6.97 10.35
CA LEU A 133 3.25 -6.55 11.43
C LEU A 133 1.97 -5.96 10.84
N LEU A 134 0.84 -6.50 11.26
CA LEU A 134 -0.45 -5.86 11.09
C LEU A 134 -0.68 -4.98 12.32
N GLN A 135 -0.71 -3.67 12.13
CA GLN A 135 -0.80 -2.66 13.17
C GLN A 135 -2.12 -1.89 13.10
N ALA A 136 -2.54 -1.33 14.22
CA ALA A 136 -3.70 -0.47 14.31
C ALA A 136 -3.46 0.72 15.25
N GLY A 137 -4.24 1.79 15.05
CA GLY A 137 -4.19 2.98 15.88
C GLY A 137 -2.85 3.70 15.83
N ARG A 138 -2.37 4.12 16.99
CA ARG A 138 -1.13 4.91 17.12
C ARG A 138 0.14 4.17 16.70
N ASP A 139 0.13 2.86 16.71
CA ASP A 139 1.28 2.03 16.34
C ASP A 139 1.66 2.19 14.86
N CYS A 140 0.71 2.65 14.04
CA CYS A 140 0.95 2.92 12.62
C CYS A 140 1.73 4.21 12.35
N GLN A 141 1.78 5.15 13.29
CA GLN A 141 2.25 6.52 13.03
C GLN A 141 3.75 6.59 12.75
N GLY A 142 4.56 5.79 13.45
CA GLY A 142 6.01 5.80 13.27
C GLY A 142 6.43 5.41 11.86
N SER A 143 5.93 4.29 11.35
CA SER A 143 6.23 3.83 10.00
C SER A 143 5.59 4.71 8.92
N LEU A 144 4.39 5.23 9.17
CA LEU A 144 3.76 6.19 8.26
C LEU A 144 4.59 7.47 8.12
N GLN A 145 5.16 7.97 9.21
CA GLN A 145 6.04 9.14 9.18
C GLN A 145 7.29 8.87 8.33
N MET A 146 7.87 7.68 8.42
CA MET A 146 8.98 7.28 7.54
C MET A 146 8.57 7.28 6.07
N PHE A 147 7.38 6.80 5.76
CA PHE A 147 6.82 6.89 4.41
C PHE A 147 6.68 8.35 3.95
N GLU A 148 6.11 9.21 4.76
CA GLU A 148 5.90 10.63 4.44
C GLU A 148 7.23 11.34 4.15
N GLN A 149 8.27 11.09 4.93
CA GLN A 149 9.59 11.65 4.70
C GLN A 149 10.18 11.20 3.37
N ALA A 150 10.09 9.91 3.06
CA ALA A 150 10.55 9.37 1.79
C ALA A 150 9.74 9.90 0.60
N TRP A 151 8.43 10.04 0.76
CA TRP A 151 7.54 10.60 -0.25
C TRP A 151 7.92 12.03 -0.63
N ASP A 152 8.23 12.86 0.36
CA ASP A 152 8.60 14.27 0.14
C ASP A 152 9.93 14.41 -0.61
N LEU A 153 10.83 13.42 -0.50
CA LEU A 153 12.11 13.39 -1.20
C LEU A 153 12.06 12.68 -2.56
N ALA A 154 10.96 12.03 -2.88
CA ALA A 154 10.80 11.25 -4.09
C ALA A 154 10.38 12.14 -5.28
N GLU A 155 10.63 11.64 -6.49
CA GLU A 155 10.28 12.30 -7.75
C GLU A 155 9.10 11.60 -8.43
N PRO A 156 8.36 12.29 -9.33
CA PRO A 156 7.31 11.64 -10.10
C PRO A 156 7.84 10.41 -10.86
N GLY A 157 7.12 9.30 -10.73
CA GLY A 157 7.43 8.05 -11.42
C GLY A 157 6.16 7.36 -11.89
N PHE A 158 6.27 6.29 -12.68
CA PHE A 158 5.13 5.55 -13.21
C PHE A 158 4.05 6.50 -13.78
N ALA A 159 4.44 7.37 -14.67
CA ALA A 159 3.51 8.28 -15.31
C ALA A 159 2.42 7.53 -16.07
N PRO A 160 1.16 7.99 -16.02
CA PRO A 160 0.13 7.45 -16.90
C PRO A 160 0.57 7.69 -18.35
N ARG A 161 0.50 6.68 -19.20
CA ARG A 161 0.82 6.86 -20.62
C ARG A 161 -0.12 7.88 -21.22
N ALA A 162 0.42 8.91 -21.86
CA ALA A 162 -0.37 9.77 -22.70
C ALA A 162 -0.93 8.91 -23.84
N LEU A 163 -2.26 8.86 -23.96
CA LEU A 163 -2.91 8.20 -25.07
C LEU A 163 -2.44 8.87 -26.37
N GLY A 164 -1.73 8.14 -27.20
CA GLY A 164 -1.57 8.43 -28.60
C GLY A 164 -0.51 9.47 -28.98
N LEU A 165 0.71 9.22 -28.64
CA LEU A 165 1.85 9.70 -29.46
C LEU A 165 2.79 8.56 -29.76
#